data_2753f1e3b4dc510ea9f17795fc21aa98
#
_entry.id   2753f1e3b4dc510ea9f17795fc21aa98
#
_cell.length_a   1.000
_cell.length_b   1.000
_cell.length_c   1.000
_cell.angle_alpha   90.00
_cell.angle_beta   90.00
_cell.angle_gamma   90.00
#
_symmetry.space_group_name_H-M   'P 1'
#
loop_
_entity.id
_entity.type
_entity.pdbx_description
1 polymer ?
#
loop_
_entity_poly.entity_id
_entity_poly.type
_entity_poly.pdbx_seq_one_letter_code
_entity_poly.pdbx_strand_id
1 'polypeptide(L)'
;VTEEYFLKTMSVDAYEEKLLNNPDFSYDSTFVVYDEENTLIAFAIGYLRKQYIDNLEVAGIVNAIIVKKEYRRQGIGSKLLTKLETYFKHMGRKKIAVAYFLPSCYAWYIPHTDNHDHPCAPGIRINSNEYFFYLHRGYEPYNYQDAFHLNLVDYEISDKIKEILNNNEKEGIQIEIYQPHKHYGLEEFCQKLNIYDFEKVIKENLELEKPYPFLVVSKNNQIVGWTGAMWNEESGRGIF
;
A
#
# COMPACT_ATOMS: atom_id res chain seq x y z
N VAL A 1 -21.57 2.43 -1.82
CA VAL A 1 -20.61 1.75 -0.95
C VAL A 1 -21.29 1.55 0.38
N THR A 2 -21.54 0.32 0.76
CA THR A 2 -22.11 0.03 2.07
C THR A 2 -21.02 0.29 3.13
N GLU A 3 -21.39 0.74 4.33
CA GLU A 3 -20.49 0.92 5.48
C GLU A 3 -19.64 -0.34 5.80
N GLU A 4 -19.98 -1.47 5.21
CA GLU A 4 -19.30 -2.75 5.36
C GLU A 4 -17.94 -2.79 4.64
N TYR A 5 -17.76 -1.97 3.59
CA TYR A 5 -16.51 -1.94 2.83
C TYR A 5 -15.92 -0.54 2.83
N PHE A 6 -14.72 -0.42 3.36
CA PHE A 6 -13.97 0.82 3.30
C PHE A 6 -13.22 1.01 1.97
N LEU A 7 -13.05 -0.07 1.20
CA LEU A 7 -12.44 0.00 -0.13
C LEU A 7 -13.42 0.62 -1.15
N LYS A 8 -12.90 1.44 -2.04
CA LYS A 8 -13.67 1.98 -3.17
C LYS A 8 -13.94 0.90 -4.20
N THR A 9 -15.07 1.05 -4.88
CA THR A 9 -15.34 0.23 -6.07
C THR A 9 -14.31 0.55 -7.15
N MET A 10 -13.87 -0.48 -7.84
CA MET A 10 -12.91 -0.38 -8.94
C MET A 10 -13.66 -0.47 -10.27
N SER A 11 -13.32 0.38 -11.24
CA SER A 11 -13.78 0.23 -12.61
C SER A 11 -13.14 -1.00 -13.27
N VAL A 12 -13.69 -1.46 -14.39
CA VAL A 12 -13.11 -2.57 -15.15
C VAL A 12 -11.72 -2.21 -15.63
N ASP A 13 -11.53 -0.99 -16.17
CA ASP A 13 -10.23 -0.54 -16.67
C ASP A 13 -9.19 -0.50 -15.55
N ALA A 14 -9.55 0.04 -14.37
CA ALA A 14 -8.66 0.05 -13.21
C ALA A 14 -8.37 -1.37 -12.68
N TYR A 15 -9.32 -2.30 -12.79
CA TYR A 15 -9.11 -3.71 -12.47
C TYR A 15 -8.10 -4.35 -13.43
N GLU A 16 -8.25 -4.12 -14.71
CA GLU A 16 -7.31 -4.62 -15.73
C GLU A 16 -5.91 -4.05 -15.51
N GLU A 17 -5.79 -2.74 -15.34
CA GLU A 17 -4.51 -2.09 -15.13
C GLU A 17 -3.80 -2.55 -13.84
N LYS A 18 -4.51 -2.49 -12.71
CA LYS A 18 -3.89 -2.74 -11.40
C LYS A 18 -3.69 -4.21 -11.07
N LEU A 19 -4.53 -5.09 -11.61
CA LEU A 19 -4.53 -6.51 -11.28
C LEU A 19 -4.07 -7.37 -12.46
N LEU A 20 -4.75 -7.36 -13.58
CA LEU A 20 -4.45 -8.29 -14.68
C LEU A 20 -3.16 -7.92 -15.43
N ASN A 21 -2.91 -6.62 -15.63
CA ASN A 21 -1.69 -6.12 -16.28
C ASN A 21 -0.52 -5.95 -15.30
N ASN A 22 -0.73 -6.23 -14.00
CA ASN A 22 0.34 -6.17 -13.04
C ASN A 22 1.41 -7.23 -13.37
N PRO A 23 2.70 -6.86 -13.44
CA PRO A 23 3.76 -7.80 -13.78
C PRO A 23 3.86 -9.01 -12.85
N ASP A 24 3.43 -8.87 -11.59
CA ASP A 24 3.43 -9.96 -10.61
C ASP A 24 2.18 -10.84 -10.66
N PHE A 25 1.19 -10.49 -11.49
CA PHE A 25 -0.02 -11.29 -11.64
C PHE A 25 0.27 -12.66 -12.24
N SER A 26 -0.45 -13.68 -11.76
CA SER A 26 -0.44 -15.03 -12.32
C SER A 26 -1.81 -15.69 -12.16
N TYR A 27 -2.25 -16.36 -13.22
CA TYR A 27 -3.43 -17.21 -13.16
C TYR A 27 -3.24 -18.41 -12.22
N ASP A 28 -2.01 -18.88 -12.01
CA ASP A 28 -1.70 -20.00 -11.10
C ASP A 28 -1.96 -19.67 -9.63
N SER A 29 -1.93 -18.38 -9.27
CA SER A 29 -2.26 -17.86 -7.94
C SER A 29 -3.59 -17.12 -7.89
N THR A 30 -4.48 -17.35 -8.87
CA THR A 30 -5.81 -16.76 -8.94
C THR A 30 -6.86 -17.86 -8.96
N PHE A 31 -7.75 -17.85 -7.97
CA PHE A 31 -8.78 -18.87 -7.82
C PHE A 31 -10.16 -18.24 -7.88
N VAL A 32 -11.08 -18.87 -8.58
CA VAL A 32 -12.47 -18.45 -8.73
C VAL A 32 -13.41 -19.57 -8.28
N VAL A 33 -14.59 -19.19 -7.80
CA VAL A 33 -15.65 -20.12 -7.39
C VAL A 33 -16.94 -19.69 -8.07
N TYR A 34 -17.57 -20.64 -8.72
CA TYR A 34 -18.89 -20.50 -9.33
C TYR A 34 -19.90 -21.31 -8.56
N ASP A 35 -21.18 -20.89 -8.56
CA ASP A 35 -22.30 -21.69 -8.10
C ASP A 35 -22.80 -22.65 -9.19
N GLU A 36 -23.88 -23.37 -8.88
CA GLU A 36 -24.50 -24.34 -9.81
C GLU A 36 -25.08 -23.68 -11.07
N GLU A 37 -25.38 -22.39 -11.00
CA GLU A 37 -25.90 -21.59 -12.13
C GLU A 37 -24.77 -20.93 -12.94
N ASN A 38 -23.52 -21.30 -12.68
CA ASN A 38 -22.30 -20.73 -13.29
C ASN A 38 -22.14 -19.22 -13.03
N THR A 39 -22.64 -18.74 -11.89
CA THR A 39 -22.42 -17.38 -11.42
C THR A 39 -21.15 -17.29 -10.58
N LEU A 40 -20.28 -16.33 -10.85
CA LEU A 40 -19.08 -16.08 -10.04
C LEU A 40 -19.50 -15.61 -8.64
N ILE A 41 -19.19 -16.39 -7.60
CA ILE A 41 -19.58 -16.11 -6.21
C ILE A 41 -18.42 -15.76 -5.30
N ALA A 42 -17.19 -16.13 -5.67
CA ALA A 42 -16.00 -15.78 -4.91
C ALA A 42 -14.73 -15.84 -5.78
N PHE A 43 -13.73 -15.10 -5.37
CA PHE A 43 -12.38 -15.23 -5.93
C PHE A 43 -11.29 -14.91 -4.91
N ALA A 44 -10.08 -15.35 -5.20
CA ALA A 44 -8.88 -14.99 -4.47
C ALA A 44 -7.72 -14.74 -5.42
N ILE A 45 -6.91 -13.76 -5.10
CA ILE A 45 -5.70 -13.38 -5.86
C ILE A 45 -4.51 -13.38 -4.92
N GLY A 46 -3.45 -14.05 -5.35
CA GLY A 46 -2.15 -14.03 -4.69
C GLY A 46 -1.07 -13.52 -5.62
N TYR A 47 -0.02 -12.94 -5.05
CA TYR A 47 1.14 -12.47 -5.79
C TYR A 47 2.44 -13.09 -5.28
N LEU A 48 3.33 -13.37 -6.23
CA LEU A 48 4.76 -13.57 -5.99
C LEU A 48 5.49 -12.46 -6.73
N ARG A 49 6.24 -11.64 -5.99
CA ARG A 49 7.03 -10.56 -6.60
C ARG A 49 8.11 -11.16 -7.51
N LYS A 50 7.94 -11.03 -8.82
CA LYS A 50 8.82 -11.66 -9.83
C LYS A 50 10.27 -11.19 -9.72
N GLN A 51 10.49 -9.93 -9.39
CA GLN A 51 11.84 -9.39 -9.15
C GLN A 51 12.59 -10.06 -7.98
N TYR A 52 11.87 -10.75 -7.08
CA TYR A 52 12.42 -11.48 -5.94
C TYR A 52 12.04 -12.96 -5.97
N ILE A 53 11.82 -13.52 -7.16
CA ILE A 53 11.30 -14.89 -7.28
C ILE A 53 12.24 -15.92 -6.65
N ASP A 54 13.55 -15.71 -6.74
CA ASP A 54 14.57 -16.59 -6.20
C ASP A 54 14.85 -16.36 -4.71
N ASN A 55 14.36 -15.26 -4.13
CA ASN A 55 14.50 -14.99 -2.70
C ASN A 55 13.30 -15.58 -1.93
N LEU A 56 13.45 -16.78 -1.41
CA LEU A 56 12.41 -17.52 -0.70
C LEU A 56 12.00 -16.89 0.66
N GLU A 57 12.77 -15.95 1.18
CA GLU A 57 12.42 -15.18 2.38
C GLU A 57 11.39 -14.08 2.11
N VAL A 58 11.23 -13.66 0.85
CA VAL A 58 10.17 -12.72 0.45
C VAL A 58 8.83 -13.45 0.51
N ALA A 59 7.88 -12.88 1.25
CA ALA A 59 6.57 -13.50 1.46
C ALA A 59 5.76 -13.63 0.16
N GLY A 60 4.98 -14.72 0.06
CA GLY A 60 3.84 -14.76 -0.84
C GLY A 60 2.75 -13.81 -0.33
N ILE A 61 2.10 -13.08 -1.22
CA ILE A 61 1.14 -12.04 -0.85
C ILE A 61 -0.28 -12.51 -1.14
N VAL A 62 -1.12 -12.60 -0.12
CA VAL A 62 -2.57 -12.68 -0.27
C VAL A 62 -3.08 -11.26 -0.49
N ASN A 63 -3.49 -10.96 -1.72
CA ASN A 63 -3.89 -9.63 -2.11
C ASN A 63 -5.41 -9.41 -2.00
N ALA A 64 -6.21 -10.40 -2.37
CA ALA A 64 -7.65 -10.33 -2.24
C ALA A 64 -8.26 -11.72 -1.96
N ILE A 65 -9.25 -11.77 -1.09
CA ILE A 65 -10.22 -12.87 -0.98
C ILE A 65 -11.59 -12.23 -0.85
N ILE A 66 -12.41 -12.38 -1.88
CA ILE A 66 -13.75 -11.81 -1.92
C ILE A 66 -14.77 -12.92 -2.07
N VAL A 67 -15.77 -12.91 -1.19
CA VAL A 67 -16.91 -13.83 -1.23
C VAL A 67 -18.19 -12.99 -1.19
N LYS A 68 -19.11 -13.22 -2.13
CA LYS A 68 -20.43 -12.57 -2.13
C LYS A 68 -21.12 -12.80 -0.79
N LYS A 69 -21.83 -11.78 -0.29
CA LYS A 69 -22.37 -11.73 1.07
C LYS A 69 -23.22 -12.95 1.42
N GLU A 70 -24.10 -13.33 0.50
CA GLU A 70 -25.03 -14.46 0.62
C GLU A 70 -24.34 -15.83 0.67
N TYR A 71 -23.09 -15.92 0.23
CA TYR A 71 -22.28 -17.15 0.21
C TYR A 71 -21.23 -17.19 1.33
N ARG A 72 -21.20 -16.18 2.20
CA ARG A 72 -20.25 -16.14 3.34
C ARG A 72 -20.62 -17.14 4.43
N ARG A 73 -19.67 -17.38 5.33
CA ARG A 73 -19.81 -18.30 6.49
C ARG A 73 -20.05 -19.77 6.11
N GLN A 74 -19.80 -20.15 4.86
CA GLN A 74 -19.91 -21.50 4.31
C GLN A 74 -18.56 -22.15 4.03
N GLY A 75 -17.47 -21.57 4.57
CA GLY A 75 -16.11 -22.09 4.40
C GLY A 75 -15.42 -21.74 3.08
N ILE A 76 -16.08 -21.03 2.16
CA ILE A 76 -15.53 -20.69 0.83
C ILE A 76 -14.24 -19.87 0.96
N GLY A 77 -14.25 -18.81 1.76
CA GLY A 77 -13.06 -17.99 2.01
C GLY A 77 -11.89 -18.80 2.58
N SER A 78 -12.17 -19.72 3.52
CA SER A 78 -11.15 -20.60 4.09
C SER A 78 -10.55 -21.53 3.05
N LYS A 79 -11.37 -22.10 2.15
CA LYS A 79 -10.89 -22.96 1.06
C LYS A 79 -10.01 -22.18 0.08
N LEU A 80 -10.41 -20.94 -0.26
CA LEU A 80 -9.62 -20.06 -1.13
C LEU A 80 -8.27 -19.71 -0.50
N LEU A 81 -8.26 -19.34 0.78
CA LEU A 81 -7.02 -19.05 1.50
C LEU A 81 -6.11 -20.29 1.53
N THR A 82 -6.64 -21.47 1.85
CA THR A 82 -5.86 -22.71 1.83
C THR A 82 -5.26 -23.02 0.46
N LYS A 83 -5.96 -22.70 -0.65
CA LYS A 83 -5.40 -22.85 -1.99
C LYS A 83 -4.21 -21.92 -2.22
N LEU A 84 -4.31 -20.65 -1.82
CA LEU A 84 -3.19 -19.71 -1.88
C LEU A 84 -2.02 -20.13 -0.99
N GLU A 85 -2.28 -20.55 0.24
CA GLU A 85 -1.26 -21.09 1.17
C GLU A 85 -0.53 -22.29 0.56
N THR A 86 -1.28 -23.20 -0.05
CA THR A 86 -0.72 -24.39 -0.71
C THR A 86 0.14 -24.01 -1.91
N TYR A 87 -0.33 -23.06 -2.73
CA TYR A 87 0.43 -22.53 -3.86
C TYR A 87 1.76 -21.91 -3.40
N PHE A 88 1.72 -20.98 -2.43
CA PHE A 88 2.93 -20.33 -1.92
C PHE A 88 3.91 -21.32 -1.30
N LYS A 89 3.40 -22.31 -0.56
CA LYS A 89 4.24 -23.39 -0.01
C LYS A 89 4.90 -24.21 -1.11
N HIS A 90 4.16 -24.53 -2.19
CA HIS A 90 4.71 -25.24 -3.34
C HIS A 90 5.81 -24.41 -4.03
N MET A 91 5.64 -23.09 -4.08
CA MET A 91 6.64 -22.15 -4.59
C MET A 91 7.80 -21.90 -3.60
N GLY A 92 7.91 -22.67 -2.54
CA GLY A 92 9.00 -22.62 -1.56
C GLY A 92 8.94 -21.43 -0.59
N ARG A 93 7.83 -20.65 -0.56
CA ARG A 93 7.75 -19.48 0.34
C ARG A 93 7.62 -19.93 1.80
N LYS A 94 8.43 -19.32 2.65
CA LYS A 94 8.44 -19.57 4.10
C LYS A 94 7.44 -18.71 4.86
N LYS A 95 7.00 -17.61 4.24
CA LYS A 95 6.10 -16.62 4.83
C LYS A 95 5.00 -16.25 3.85
N ILE A 96 3.84 -15.93 4.41
CA ILE A 96 2.70 -15.40 3.67
C ILE A 96 2.28 -14.12 4.38
N ALA A 97 2.09 -13.05 3.62
CA ALA A 97 1.59 -11.77 4.10
C ALA A 97 0.23 -11.44 3.46
N VAL A 98 -0.60 -10.72 4.17
CA VAL A 98 -1.82 -10.10 3.62
C VAL A 98 -1.51 -8.63 3.43
N ALA A 99 -1.58 -8.15 2.19
CA ALA A 99 -1.22 -6.77 1.87
C ALA A 99 -2.11 -6.18 0.77
N TYR A 100 -2.64 -4.98 1.03
CA TYR A 100 -3.45 -4.19 0.10
C TYR A 100 -2.66 -3.03 -0.51
N PHE A 101 -1.51 -2.72 0.05
CA PHE A 101 -0.68 -1.61 -0.37
C PHE A 101 0.03 -1.90 -1.70
N LEU A 102 0.86 -2.88 -1.75
CA LEU A 102 1.58 -3.29 -2.95
C LEU A 102 1.32 -4.77 -3.23
N PRO A 103 1.20 -5.17 -4.49
CA PRO A 103 1.40 -4.40 -5.73
C PRO A 103 0.17 -3.64 -6.26
N SER A 104 -1.01 -3.76 -5.67
CA SER A 104 -2.28 -3.33 -6.29
C SER A 104 -2.79 -1.96 -5.89
N CYS A 105 -2.41 -1.45 -4.72
CA CYS A 105 -2.87 -0.16 -4.19
C CYS A 105 -4.38 0.06 -4.33
N TYR A 106 -5.18 -0.59 -3.50
CA TYR A 106 -6.62 -0.40 -3.49
C TYR A 106 -7.00 0.96 -2.91
N ALA A 107 -7.77 1.75 -3.64
CA ALA A 107 -8.31 3.00 -3.13
C ALA A 107 -9.35 2.74 -2.01
N TRP A 108 -9.39 3.62 -1.01
CA TRP A 108 -10.29 3.47 0.13
C TRP A 108 -10.82 4.82 0.61
N TYR A 109 -11.94 4.78 1.34
CA TYR A 109 -12.52 5.96 1.98
C TYR A 109 -11.94 6.13 3.38
N ILE A 110 -11.48 7.34 3.67
CA ILE A 110 -10.96 7.69 5.00
C ILE A 110 -12.17 7.87 5.94
N PRO A 111 -12.27 7.08 7.02
CA PRO A 111 -13.38 7.21 7.96
C PRO A 111 -13.47 8.61 8.58
N HIS A 112 -14.69 9.05 8.87
CA HIS A 112 -14.98 10.33 9.51
C HIS A 112 -14.50 11.58 8.74
N THR A 113 -14.37 11.47 7.43
CA THR A 113 -14.11 12.57 6.51
C THR A 113 -15.25 12.71 5.49
N ASP A 114 -15.42 13.90 4.91
CA ASP A 114 -16.46 14.20 3.92
C ASP A 114 -16.18 13.52 2.57
N ASN A 115 -16.26 12.18 2.54
CA ASN A 115 -15.97 11.33 1.38
C ASN A 115 -14.52 11.45 0.83
N HIS A 116 -13.59 11.89 1.64
CA HIS A 116 -12.20 11.87 1.26
C HIS A 116 -11.73 10.43 1.09
N ASP A 117 -10.98 10.20 0.03
CA ASP A 117 -10.41 8.91 -0.28
C ASP A 117 -8.87 8.97 -0.30
N HIS A 118 -8.26 7.81 -0.30
CA HIS A 118 -6.83 7.64 -0.48
C HIS A 118 -6.60 6.56 -1.54
N PRO A 119 -5.64 6.73 -2.45
CA PRO A 119 -5.43 5.80 -3.57
C PRO A 119 -4.93 4.42 -3.12
N CYS A 120 -4.41 4.30 -1.91
CA CYS A 120 -3.77 3.09 -1.45
C CYS A 120 -4.20 2.72 -0.02
N ALA A 121 -4.96 1.64 0.14
CA ALA A 121 -5.36 1.15 1.44
C ALA A 121 -4.17 0.62 2.23
N PRO A 122 -4.00 1.00 3.51
CA PRO A 122 -2.85 0.58 4.31
C PRO A 122 -2.88 -0.91 4.66
N GLY A 123 -4.05 -1.51 4.75
CA GLY A 123 -4.19 -2.91 5.13
C GLY A 123 -5.62 -3.25 5.56
N ILE A 124 -5.76 -4.28 6.38
CA ILE A 124 -7.03 -4.75 6.90
C ILE A 124 -7.49 -3.87 8.07
N ARG A 125 -8.74 -3.43 8.04
CA ARG A 125 -9.32 -2.68 9.15
C ARG A 125 -9.37 -3.52 10.42
N ILE A 126 -8.79 -3.02 11.51
CA ILE A 126 -8.81 -3.66 12.83
C ILE A 126 -10.26 -3.87 13.26
N ASN A 127 -10.54 -5.01 13.90
CA ASN A 127 -11.86 -5.42 14.35
C ASN A 127 -12.90 -5.64 13.24
N SER A 128 -12.48 -5.72 11.98
CA SER A 128 -13.36 -6.16 10.89
C SER A 128 -13.54 -7.68 10.85
N ASN A 129 -14.51 -8.15 10.09
CA ASN A 129 -14.70 -9.59 9.85
C ASN A 129 -13.47 -10.23 9.18
N GLU A 130 -12.80 -9.48 8.29
CA GLU A 130 -11.59 -9.89 7.60
C GLU A 130 -10.43 -10.03 8.60
N TYR A 131 -10.28 -9.09 9.52
CA TYR A 131 -9.27 -9.14 10.57
C TYR A 131 -9.40 -10.42 11.40
N PHE A 132 -10.60 -10.70 11.91
CA PHE A 132 -10.85 -11.92 12.68
C PHE A 132 -10.74 -13.19 11.83
N PHE A 133 -11.09 -13.15 10.56
CA PHE A 133 -10.91 -14.28 9.65
C PHE A 133 -9.45 -14.70 9.58
N TYR A 134 -8.52 -13.79 9.40
CA TYR A 134 -7.09 -14.11 9.36
C TYR A 134 -6.53 -14.52 10.71
N LEU A 135 -6.94 -13.86 11.80
CA LEU A 135 -6.54 -14.27 13.16
C LEU A 135 -6.93 -15.74 13.47
N HIS A 136 -8.17 -16.12 13.13
CA HIS A 136 -8.65 -17.51 13.33
C HIS A 136 -7.92 -18.52 12.42
N ARG A 137 -7.22 -18.06 11.42
CA ARG A 137 -6.39 -18.89 10.52
C ARG A 137 -4.92 -18.92 10.93
N GLY A 138 -4.57 -18.31 12.06
CA GLY A 138 -3.21 -18.29 12.60
C GLY A 138 -2.31 -17.21 12.03
N TYR A 139 -2.88 -16.22 11.33
CA TYR A 139 -2.13 -15.02 10.93
C TYR A 139 -2.01 -14.08 12.12
N GLU A 140 -0.87 -13.38 12.19
CA GLU A 140 -0.59 -12.40 13.22
C GLU A 140 -0.38 -11.02 12.59
N PRO A 141 -0.92 -9.93 13.20
CA PRO A 141 -0.60 -8.59 12.77
C PRO A 141 0.90 -8.33 12.96
N TYR A 142 1.59 -7.95 11.91
CA TYR A 142 3.02 -7.63 11.97
C TYR A 142 3.29 -6.12 11.95
N ASN A 143 2.30 -5.31 11.58
CA ASN A 143 2.39 -3.86 11.57
C ASN A 143 1.00 -3.24 11.77
N TYR A 144 0.96 -2.04 12.32
CA TYR A 144 -0.24 -1.23 12.48
C TYR A 144 -0.01 0.12 11.83
N GLN A 145 -1.05 0.66 11.19
CA GLN A 145 -1.03 1.96 10.56
C GLN A 145 -2.26 2.75 11.01
N ASP A 146 -2.03 4.02 11.33
CA ASP A 146 -3.09 4.99 11.61
C ASP A 146 -3.15 6.00 10.46
N ALA A 147 -4.36 6.35 10.04
CA ALA A 147 -4.57 7.43 9.10
C ALA A 147 -4.88 8.72 9.87
N PHE A 148 -4.10 9.76 9.62
CA PHE A 148 -4.30 11.07 10.18
C PHE A 148 -4.87 12.01 9.13
N HIS A 149 -5.85 12.82 9.53
CA HIS A 149 -6.44 13.83 8.68
C HIS A 149 -6.35 15.18 9.41
N LEU A 150 -5.75 16.17 8.75
CA LEU A 150 -5.57 17.51 9.30
C LEU A 150 -6.28 18.53 8.40
N ASN A 151 -7.14 19.37 9.00
CA ASN A 151 -7.69 20.51 8.31
C ASN A 151 -6.61 21.61 8.21
N LEU A 152 -6.31 22.04 6.97
CA LEU A 152 -5.24 23.01 6.70
C LEU A 152 -5.75 24.45 6.55
N VAL A 153 -7.07 24.70 6.58
CA VAL A 153 -7.64 26.05 6.33
C VAL A 153 -7.08 27.08 7.29
N ASP A 154 -7.00 26.74 8.59
CA ASP A 154 -6.48 27.62 9.64
C ASP A 154 -5.26 27.02 10.35
N TYR A 155 -4.54 26.12 9.65
CA TYR A 155 -3.40 25.46 10.26
C TYR A 155 -2.18 26.37 10.32
N GLU A 156 -1.61 26.50 11.50
CA GLU A 156 -0.34 27.17 11.73
C GLU A 156 0.67 26.21 12.36
N ILE A 157 1.90 26.30 11.89
CA ILE A 157 2.99 25.53 12.50
C ILE A 157 3.21 26.00 13.93
N SER A 158 3.12 25.10 14.89
CA SER A 158 3.29 25.41 16.29
C SER A 158 4.71 25.93 16.62
N ASP A 159 4.84 26.75 17.65
CA ASP A 159 6.14 27.31 18.05
C ASP A 159 7.13 26.21 18.45
N LYS A 160 6.66 25.10 19.00
CA LYS A 160 7.48 23.93 19.28
C LYS A 160 8.11 23.33 18.00
N ILE A 161 7.35 23.25 16.90
CA ILE A 161 7.88 22.75 15.63
C ILE A 161 8.87 23.76 15.03
N LYS A 162 8.57 25.06 15.10
CA LYS A 162 9.49 26.11 14.65
C LYS A 162 10.83 26.06 15.41
N GLU A 163 10.80 25.84 16.73
CA GLU A 163 12.00 25.68 17.54
C GLU A 163 12.82 24.46 17.11
N ILE A 164 12.15 23.31 16.87
CA ILE A 164 12.82 22.09 16.37
C ILE A 164 13.50 22.35 15.01
N LEU A 165 12.80 22.99 14.08
CA LEU A 165 13.36 23.34 12.76
C LEU A 165 14.59 24.24 12.88
N ASN A 166 14.52 25.30 13.72
CA ASN A 166 15.64 26.19 13.96
C ASN A 166 16.84 25.48 14.59
N ASN A 167 16.61 24.52 15.48
CA ASN A 167 17.70 23.75 16.08
C ASN A 167 18.32 22.78 15.06
N ASN A 168 17.51 22.16 14.23
CA ASN A 168 17.99 21.29 13.14
C ASN A 168 18.88 22.07 12.17
N GLU A 169 18.49 23.28 11.77
CA GLU A 169 19.30 24.14 10.90
C GLU A 169 20.67 24.44 11.50
N LYS A 170 20.73 24.72 12.82
CA LYS A 170 22.03 24.96 13.52
C LYS A 170 22.95 23.73 13.48
N GLU A 171 22.38 22.53 13.37
CA GLU A 171 23.10 21.27 13.26
C GLU A 171 23.41 20.89 11.80
N GLY A 172 23.05 21.76 10.84
CA GLY A 172 23.25 21.53 9.40
C GLY A 172 22.23 20.56 8.80
N ILE A 173 21.08 20.36 9.48
CA ILE A 173 19.98 19.53 9.01
C ILE A 173 18.94 20.45 8.38
N GLN A 174 18.58 20.19 7.13
CA GLN A 174 17.56 20.93 6.37
C GLN A 174 16.43 20.02 5.95
N ILE A 175 15.18 20.55 5.98
CA ILE A 175 13.98 19.89 5.48
C ILE A 175 13.44 20.76 4.35
N GLU A 176 13.51 20.27 3.13
CA GLU A 176 13.15 21.06 1.95
C GLU A 176 12.70 20.20 0.77
N ILE A 177 12.11 20.84 -0.23
CA ILE A 177 11.76 20.19 -1.50
C ILE A 177 13.04 19.67 -2.17
N TYR A 178 13.00 18.43 -2.64
CA TYR A 178 14.10 17.82 -3.37
C TYR A 178 14.50 18.64 -4.60
N GLN A 179 15.81 18.82 -4.76
CA GLN A 179 16.42 19.54 -5.89
C GLN A 179 17.60 18.69 -6.41
N PRO A 180 17.53 18.17 -7.66
CA PRO A 180 18.55 17.25 -8.19
C PRO A 180 19.97 17.83 -8.23
N HIS A 181 20.10 19.15 -8.37
CA HIS A 181 21.41 19.85 -8.44
C HIS A 181 21.99 20.19 -7.06
N LYS A 182 21.21 20.03 -5.99
CA LYS A 182 21.62 20.34 -4.62
C LYS A 182 21.79 19.08 -3.78
N HIS A 183 20.85 18.15 -3.87
CA HIS A 183 20.79 16.97 -3.00
C HIS A 183 21.42 15.76 -3.66
N TYR A 184 22.11 14.95 -2.86
CA TYR A 184 22.73 13.71 -3.32
C TYR A 184 22.48 12.56 -2.32
N GLY A 185 22.77 11.32 -2.76
CA GLY A 185 22.67 10.14 -1.91
C GLY A 185 21.28 9.54 -1.78
N LEU A 186 20.34 9.86 -2.68
CA LEU A 186 18.96 9.32 -2.65
C LEU A 186 18.97 7.80 -2.83
N GLU A 187 19.73 7.29 -3.79
CA GLU A 187 19.83 5.87 -4.08
C GLU A 187 20.45 5.10 -2.91
N GLU A 188 21.56 5.58 -2.38
CA GLU A 188 22.23 4.99 -1.22
C GLU A 188 21.32 4.99 0.02
N PHE A 189 20.52 6.04 0.19
CA PHE A 189 19.55 6.11 1.27
C PHE A 189 18.49 5.01 1.13
N CYS A 190 17.89 4.85 -0.05
CA CYS A 190 16.90 3.81 -0.31
C CYS A 190 17.47 2.40 -0.13
N GLN A 191 18.68 2.16 -0.63
CA GLN A 191 19.36 0.87 -0.51
C GLN A 191 19.70 0.51 0.95
N LYS A 192 20.19 1.46 1.75
CA LYS A 192 20.47 1.25 3.18
C LYS A 192 19.23 0.86 3.99
N LEU A 193 18.07 1.37 3.60
CA LEU A 193 16.80 1.06 4.25
C LEU A 193 16.09 -0.16 3.65
N ASN A 194 16.62 -0.75 2.58
CA ASN A 194 15.98 -1.83 1.81
C ASN A 194 14.57 -1.46 1.31
N ILE A 195 14.37 -0.20 0.91
CA ILE A 195 13.09 0.33 0.42
C ILE A 195 13.08 0.44 -1.12
N TYR A 196 13.46 -0.64 -1.79
CA TYR A 196 13.63 -0.69 -3.26
C TYR A 196 12.36 -0.33 -4.04
N ASP A 197 11.18 -0.68 -3.53
CA ASP A 197 9.91 -0.31 -4.16
C ASP A 197 9.73 1.23 -4.19
N PHE A 198 10.13 1.91 -3.12
CA PHE A 198 10.10 3.38 -3.06
C PHE A 198 11.17 4.02 -3.94
N GLU A 199 12.35 3.42 -4.02
CA GLU A 199 13.39 3.87 -4.95
C GLU A 199 12.87 3.91 -6.38
N LYS A 200 12.18 2.85 -6.80
CA LYS A 200 11.56 2.76 -8.13
C LYS A 200 10.51 3.87 -8.33
N VAL A 201 9.58 4.01 -7.39
CA VAL A 201 8.51 5.03 -7.46
C VAL A 201 9.09 6.45 -7.51
N ILE A 202 10.14 6.73 -6.75
CA ILE A 202 10.81 8.04 -6.79
C ILE A 202 11.46 8.28 -8.15
N LYS A 203 12.15 7.29 -8.71
CA LYS A 203 12.78 7.38 -10.03
C LYS A 203 11.73 7.62 -11.12
N GLU A 204 10.64 6.85 -11.12
CA GLU A 204 9.52 7.03 -12.05
C GLU A 204 8.89 8.43 -11.93
N ASN A 205 8.72 8.94 -10.70
CA ASN A 205 8.24 10.31 -10.48
C ASN A 205 9.19 11.36 -11.08
N LEU A 206 10.51 11.18 -10.93
CA LEU A 206 11.50 12.12 -11.46
C LEU A 206 11.59 12.10 -13.00
N GLU A 207 11.14 11.05 -13.66
CA GLU A 207 11.07 10.93 -15.13
C GLU A 207 9.81 11.62 -15.73
N LEU A 208 8.83 12.02 -14.91
CA LEU A 208 7.65 12.73 -15.38
C LEU A 208 8.03 14.11 -15.95
N GLU A 209 7.31 14.58 -16.94
CA GLU A 209 7.46 15.94 -17.49
C GLU A 209 7.32 17.02 -16.40
N LYS A 210 6.43 16.75 -15.42
CA LYS A 210 6.22 17.58 -14.22
C LYS A 210 6.24 16.69 -13.00
N PRO A 211 7.42 16.45 -12.41
CA PRO A 211 7.52 15.63 -11.22
C PRO A 211 6.71 16.21 -10.06
N TYR A 212 6.02 15.34 -9.33
CA TYR A 212 5.40 15.73 -8.07
C TYR A 212 6.50 16.06 -7.05
N PRO A 213 6.36 17.18 -6.32
CA PRO A 213 7.33 17.55 -5.31
C PRO A 213 7.35 16.53 -4.16
N PHE A 214 8.50 16.35 -3.55
CA PHE A 214 8.67 15.60 -2.32
C PHE A 214 9.69 16.25 -1.41
N LEU A 215 9.55 16.04 -0.11
CA LEU A 215 10.47 16.58 0.88
C LEU A 215 11.61 15.62 1.13
N VAL A 216 12.79 16.19 1.33
CA VAL A 216 13.96 15.49 1.84
C VAL A 216 14.43 16.13 3.13
N VAL A 217 14.96 15.31 4.01
CA VAL A 217 15.81 15.74 5.11
C VAL A 217 17.24 15.54 4.65
N SER A 218 18.04 16.60 4.66
CA SER A 218 19.44 16.52 4.27
C SER A 218 20.37 17.03 5.37
N LYS A 219 21.55 16.44 5.46
CA LYS A 219 22.67 16.96 6.25
C LYS A 219 23.83 17.22 5.31
N ASN A 220 24.26 18.48 5.23
CA ASN A 220 25.25 18.91 4.25
C ASN A 220 24.91 18.48 2.81
N ASN A 221 23.64 18.65 2.43
CA ASN A 221 23.04 18.23 1.15
C ASN A 221 22.98 16.70 0.90
N GLN A 222 23.50 15.87 1.78
CA GLN A 222 23.32 14.43 1.73
C GLN A 222 21.95 14.05 2.29
N ILE A 223 21.16 13.28 1.53
CA ILE A 223 19.83 12.83 1.94
C ILE A 223 19.96 11.83 3.07
N VAL A 224 19.21 12.10 4.17
CA VAL A 224 19.10 11.26 5.36
C VAL A 224 17.65 10.95 5.74
N GLY A 225 16.69 11.52 5.02
CA GLY A 225 15.27 11.27 5.18
C GLY A 225 14.47 11.70 3.93
N TRP A 226 13.27 11.14 3.79
CA TRP A 226 12.39 11.42 2.64
C TRP A 226 10.93 11.25 3.05
N THR A 227 10.03 12.04 2.44
CA THR A 227 8.57 11.85 2.50
C THR A 227 7.89 12.46 1.27
N GLY A 228 6.81 11.86 0.84
CA GLY A 228 6.06 12.26 -0.37
C GLY A 228 6.31 11.26 -1.50
N ALA A 229 5.81 11.32 -2.73
CA ALA A 229 5.41 12.53 -3.48
C ALA A 229 4.15 13.21 -2.91
N MET A 230 4.07 14.53 -3.12
CA MET A 230 2.96 15.36 -2.65
C MET A 230 2.12 15.84 -3.84
N TRP A 231 0.81 15.65 -3.78
CA TRP A 231 -0.12 16.17 -4.79
C TRP A 231 -1.46 16.54 -4.17
N ASN A 232 -2.26 17.26 -4.92
CA ASN A 232 -3.62 17.57 -4.51
C ASN A 232 -4.61 16.76 -5.33
N GLU A 233 -5.57 16.16 -4.67
CA GLU A 233 -6.71 15.53 -5.28
C GLU A 233 -7.73 16.59 -5.76
N GLU A 234 -8.62 16.21 -6.68
CA GLU A 234 -9.73 17.08 -7.14
C GLU A 234 -10.64 17.52 -5.98
N SER A 235 -10.72 16.72 -4.93
CA SER A 235 -11.45 17.04 -3.68
C SER A 235 -10.80 18.17 -2.87
N GLY A 236 -9.62 18.68 -3.27
CA GLY A 236 -8.83 19.66 -2.52
C GLY A 236 -7.98 19.05 -1.40
N ARG A 237 -7.98 17.71 -1.25
CA ARG A 237 -7.13 17.03 -0.28
C ARG A 237 -5.68 16.96 -0.78
N GLY A 238 -4.73 17.36 0.07
CA GLY A 238 -3.32 17.07 -0.13
C GLY A 238 -2.97 15.66 0.31
N ILE A 239 -2.15 14.97 -0.47
CA ILE A 239 -1.60 13.65 -0.18
C ILE A 239 -0.08 13.75 -0.15
N PHE A 240 0.55 12.98 0.74
CA PHE A 240 2.00 12.84 0.84
C PHE A 240 2.39 11.44 1.33
#